data_8360aa89ed2fffa56117924507d9c42c
#
_entry.id   8360aa89ed2fffa56117924507d9c42c
#
_cell.length_a   1.000
_cell.length_b   1.000
_cell.length_c   1.000
_cell.angle_alpha   90.00
_cell.angle_beta   90.00
_cell.angle_gamma   90.00
#
_symmetry.space_group_name_H-M   'P 1'
#
loop_
_entity.id
_entity.type
_entity.pdbx_description
1 polymer ?
#
loop_
_entity_poly.entity_id
_entity_poly.type
_entity_poly.pdbx_seq_one_letter_code
_entity_poly.pdbx_strand_id
1 'polypeptide(L)'
;EFELAEMALAVEVTARGFDDIVAELPRIIEHPRGERVVEGVFHQRARADGNAVGYDTIAASGPHACYLHWTRNDGAVTPGDLILVDAGVEVDSLYTADITRTLPVSGRFTDVQRRVYEAVREAADAAFDAARPGVPFRRVHEAAMEVIAARVAEWGLLPVTAQEALDADSGGQHRRYMVHGTSHHLGIDVHDCAQARREMYY
;
A
#
# COMPACT_ATOMS: atom_id res chain seq x y z
N GLU A 1 12.15 -9.86 -20.45
CA GLU A 1 11.18 -10.98 -20.23
C GLU A 1 11.48 -11.75 -18.95
N PHE A 2 12.75 -12.09 -18.66
CA PHE A 2 13.13 -12.81 -17.45
C PHE A 2 12.70 -12.04 -16.18
N GLU A 3 13.09 -10.81 -16.00
CA GLU A 3 12.76 -9.98 -14.82
C GLU A 3 11.25 -9.87 -14.58
N LEU A 4 10.46 -9.69 -15.64
CA LEU A 4 8.99 -9.65 -15.52
C LEU A 4 8.39 -11.00 -15.07
N ALA A 5 8.98 -12.12 -15.49
CA ALA A 5 8.55 -13.45 -15.06
C ALA A 5 8.87 -13.68 -13.57
N GLU A 6 10.05 -13.25 -13.12
CA GLU A 6 10.47 -13.38 -11.71
C GLU A 6 9.65 -12.47 -10.80
N MET A 7 9.38 -11.22 -11.19
CA MET A 7 8.48 -10.35 -10.45
C MET A 7 7.03 -10.88 -10.42
N ALA A 8 6.55 -11.48 -11.51
CA ALA A 8 5.24 -12.12 -11.54
C ALA A 8 5.15 -13.31 -10.57
N LEU A 9 6.22 -14.11 -10.48
CA LEU A 9 6.33 -15.19 -9.49
C LEU A 9 6.31 -14.64 -8.06
N ALA A 10 7.08 -13.57 -7.78
CA ALA A 10 7.10 -12.92 -6.48
C ALA A 10 5.69 -12.40 -6.09
N VAL A 11 4.97 -11.80 -7.03
CA VAL A 11 3.57 -11.34 -6.85
C VAL A 11 2.64 -12.51 -6.54
N GLU A 12 2.77 -13.65 -7.26
CA GLU A 12 1.93 -14.83 -7.01
C GLU A 12 2.15 -15.41 -5.61
N VAL A 13 3.40 -15.56 -5.18
CA VAL A 13 3.70 -16.07 -3.82
C VAL A 13 3.22 -15.08 -2.75
N THR A 14 3.39 -13.77 -2.99
CA THR A 14 2.89 -12.72 -2.10
C THR A 14 1.37 -12.78 -1.96
N ALA A 15 0.63 -12.93 -3.05
CA ALA A 15 -0.83 -13.06 -3.02
C ALA A 15 -1.29 -14.25 -2.16
N ARG A 16 -0.61 -15.42 -2.28
CA ARG A 16 -0.88 -16.57 -1.41
C ARG A 16 -0.60 -16.26 0.07
N GLY A 17 0.42 -15.45 0.36
CA GLY A 17 0.68 -14.97 1.73
C GLY A 17 -0.45 -14.13 2.31
N PHE A 18 -1.08 -13.29 1.50
CA PHE A 18 -2.29 -12.56 1.90
C PHE A 18 -3.49 -13.47 2.12
N ASP A 19 -3.68 -14.50 1.29
CA ASP A 19 -4.73 -15.50 1.50
C ASP A 19 -4.53 -16.26 2.82
N ASP A 20 -3.29 -16.62 3.16
CA ASP A 20 -2.96 -17.25 4.44
C ASP A 20 -3.30 -16.33 5.63
N ILE A 21 -2.99 -15.03 5.54
CA ILE A 21 -3.34 -14.04 6.57
C ILE A 21 -4.86 -13.98 6.77
N VAL A 22 -5.64 -13.93 5.67
CA VAL A 22 -7.11 -13.89 5.73
C VAL A 22 -7.66 -15.18 6.38
N ALA A 23 -7.11 -16.33 6.04
CA ALA A 23 -7.52 -17.62 6.62
C ALA A 23 -7.22 -17.69 8.13
N GLU A 24 -6.12 -17.08 8.58
CA GLU A 24 -5.68 -17.07 9.98
C GLU A 24 -6.28 -15.93 10.82
N LEU A 25 -7.04 -15.01 10.23
CA LEU A 25 -7.65 -13.88 10.96
C LEU A 25 -8.37 -14.30 12.26
N PRO A 26 -9.15 -15.40 12.32
CA PRO A 26 -9.79 -15.84 13.56
C PRO A 26 -8.81 -16.09 14.69
N ARG A 27 -7.64 -16.67 14.40
CA ARG A 27 -6.57 -16.92 15.39
C ARG A 27 -5.78 -15.64 15.71
N ILE A 28 -5.60 -14.77 14.72
CA ILE A 28 -4.88 -13.50 14.86
C ILE A 28 -5.58 -12.59 15.88
N ILE A 29 -6.89 -12.47 15.81
CA ILE A 29 -7.68 -11.59 16.70
C ILE A 29 -7.69 -12.06 18.17
N GLU A 30 -7.42 -13.33 18.43
CA GLU A 30 -7.35 -13.88 19.79
C GLU A 30 -5.97 -13.63 20.45
N HIS A 31 -4.97 -13.23 19.66
CA HIS A 31 -3.61 -13.06 20.16
C HIS A 31 -3.35 -11.62 20.60
N PRO A 32 -2.77 -11.35 21.80
CA PRO A 32 -2.51 -9.99 22.28
C PRO A 32 -1.51 -9.19 21.42
N ARG A 33 -0.77 -9.89 20.56
CA ARG A 33 0.14 -9.31 19.57
C ARG A 33 -0.23 -9.81 18.17
N GLY A 34 -1.48 -9.59 17.78
CA GLY A 34 -2.03 -10.07 16.52
C GLY A 34 -1.25 -9.60 15.30
N GLU A 35 -0.71 -8.38 15.32
CA GLU A 35 0.14 -7.86 14.24
C GLU A 35 1.39 -8.74 14.02
N ARG A 36 2.01 -9.25 15.09
CA ARG A 36 3.13 -10.22 14.97
C ARG A 36 2.73 -11.57 14.44
N VAL A 37 1.52 -11.98 14.69
CA VAL A 37 1.00 -13.23 14.12
C VAL A 37 0.80 -13.05 12.62
N VAL A 38 0.29 -11.88 12.17
CA VAL A 38 0.20 -11.54 10.73
C VAL A 38 1.58 -11.60 10.07
N GLU A 39 2.57 -10.92 10.64
CA GLU A 39 3.96 -10.95 10.17
C GLU A 39 4.48 -12.40 10.07
N GLY A 40 4.32 -13.19 11.14
CA GLY A 40 4.78 -14.58 11.18
C GLY A 40 4.12 -15.48 10.15
N VAL A 41 2.81 -15.32 9.90
CA VAL A 41 2.07 -16.05 8.86
C VAL A 41 2.61 -15.72 7.48
N PHE A 42 2.82 -14.43 7.18
CA PHE A 42 3.40 -14.01 5.90
C PHE A 42 4.83 -14.51 5.72
N HIS A 43 5.68 -14.38 6.75
CA HIS A 43 7.08 -14.84 6.72
C HIS A 43 7.18 -16.36 6.50
N GLN A 44 6.24 -17.15 7.06
CA GLN A 44 6.19 -18.59 6.81
C GLN A 44 5.98 -18.87 5.32
N ARG A 45 5.03 -18.19 4.66
CA ARG A 45 4.78 -18.31 3.22
C ARG A 45 6.00 -17.89 2.41
N ALA A 46 6.54 -16.71 2.73
CA ALA A 46 7.70 -16.17 2.02
C ALA A 46 8.91 -17.13 2.09
N ARG A 47 9.12 -17.76 3.25
CA ARG A 47 10.25 -18.69 3.42
C ARG A 47 10.00 -20.08 2.84
N ALA A 48 8.74 -20.52 2.74
CA ALA A 48 8.40 -21.84 2.20
C ALA A 48 8.41 -21.86 0.67
N ASP A 49 7.87 -20.82 0.05
CA ASP A 49 7.62 -20.77 -1.40
C ASP A 49 8.47 -19.72 -2.14
N GLY A 50 9.28 -18.95 -1.41
CA GLY A 50 10.26 -17.99 -1.93
C GLY A 50 11.60 -18.12 -1.20
N ASN A 51 12.46 -17.12 -1.35
CA ASN A 51 13.73 -17.02 -0.62
C ASN A 51 13.54 -16.40 0.75
N ALA A 52 12.86 -15.24 0.82
CA ALA A 52 12.66 -14.47 2.05
C ALA A 52 11.52 -13.45 1.86
N VAL A 53 11.34 -12.56 2.84
CA VAL A 53 10.61 -11.31 2.64
C VAL A 53 11.52 -10.30 1.94
N GLY A 54 10.97 -9.51 1.02
CA GLY A 54 11.71 -8.50 0.29
C GLY A 54 12.04 -7.26 1.12
N TYR A 55 11.27 -7.05 2.19
CA TYR A 55 11.42 -5.94 3.14
C TYR A 55 10.69 -6.27 4.45
N ASP A 56 10.93 -5.47 5.49
CA ASP A 56 10.27 -5.63 6.79
C ASP A 56 8.75 -5.46 6.63
N THR A 57 8.01 -6.53 6.90
CA THR A 57 6.56 -6.54 6.80
C THR A 57 5.93 -5.50 7.71
N ILE A 58 5.00 -4.73 7.18
CA ILE A 58 4.13 -3.83 7.95
C ILE A 58 2.81 -4.56 8.20
N ALA A 59 2.43 -4.71 9.46
CA ALA A 59 1.13 -5.21 9.88
C ALA A 59 0.55 -4.22 10.90
N ALA A 60 -0.22 -3.25 10.42
CA ALA A 60 -0.66 -2.11 11.19
C ALA A 60 -2.18 -2.13 11.40
N SER A 61 -2.63 -2.42 12.63
CA SER A 61 -4.05 -2.46 12.99
C SER A 61 -4.51 -1.17 13.67
N GLY A 62 -5.70 -0.69 13.32
CA GLY A 62 -6.29 0.50 13.90
C GLY A 62 -5.36 1.73 13.84
N PRO A 63 -5.05 2.38 14.98
CA PRO A 63 -4.23 3.60 15.00
C PRO A 63 -2.81 3.42 14.48
N HIS A 64 -2.25 2.21 14.50
CA HIS A 64 -0.91 1.94 14.00
C HIS A 64 -0.83 2.15 12.47
N ALA A 65 -1.92 1.98 11.73
CA ALA A 65 -1.99 2.26 10.30
C ALA A 65 -1.77 3.75 9.94
N CYS A 66 -1.74 4.65 10.92
CA CYS A 66 -1.36 6.05 10.73
C CYS A 66 0.18 6.26 10.71
N TYR A 67 0.97 5.25 11.03
CA TYR A 67 2.42 5.27 10.90
C TYR A 67 2.81 4.59 9.58
N LEU A 68 3.43 5.35 8.68
CA LEU A 68 3.72 4.89 7.31
C LEU A 68 4.53 3.58 7.28
N HIS A 69 5.56 3.46 8.12
CA HIS A 69 6.40 2.27 8.22
C HIS A 69 6.32 1.67 9.63
N TRP A 70 5.16 1.13 9.97
CA TRP A 70 4.94 0.42 11.23
C TRP A 70 5.47 -1.01 11.16
N THR A 71 6.75 -1.20 11.44
CA THR A 71 7.44 -2.50 11.41
C THR A 71 7.58 -3.14 12.81
N ARG A 72 7.13 -2.47 13.88
CA ARG A 72 7.16 -3.03 15.24
C ARG A 72 6.18 -4.19 15.39
N ASN A 73 5.05 -4.12 14.73
CA ASN A 73 4.02 -5.16 14.66
C ASN A 73 3.69 -5.74 16.05
N ASP A 74 3.54 -4.89 17.07
CA ASP A 74 3.40 -5.35 18.47
C ASP A 74 2.00 -5.13 19.08
N GLY A 75 1.05 -4.67 18.27
CA GLY A 75 -0.33 -4.43 18.67
C GLY A 75 -1.26 -5.62 18.50
N ALA A 76 -2.42 -5.51 19.14
CA ALA A 76 -3.54 -6.41 18.92
C ALA A 76 -4.26 -6.08 17.62
N VAL A 77 -4.89 -7.08 17.00
CA VAL A 77 -5.79 -6.91 15.86
C VAL A 77 -7.22 -7.01 16.37
N THR A 78 -7.96 -5.90 16.33
CA THR A 78 -9.25 -5.78 17.01
C THR A 78 -10.41 -5.78 16.02
N PRO A 79 -11.46 -6.62 16.24
CA PRO A 79 -12.67 -6.55 15.44
C PRO A 79 -13.30 -5.13 15.44
N GLY A 80 -13.66 -4.66 14.25
CA GLY A 80 -14.18 -3.29 14.06
C GLY A 80 -13.13 -2.31 13.52
N ASP A 81 -11.85 -2.60 13.71
CA ASP A 81 -10.75 -1.86 13.09
C ASP A 81 -10.49 -2.31 11.64
N LEU A 82 -9.67 -1.54 10.95
CA LEU A 82 -8.98 -1.95 9.75
C LEU A 82 -7.58 -2.45 10.11
N ILE A 83 -7.06 -3.40 9.35
CA ILE A 83 -5.65 -3.75 9.34
C ILE A 83 -5.06 -3.46 7.97
N LEU A 84 -3.99 -2.69 7.94
CA LEU A 84 -3.15 -2.49 6.76
C LEU A 84 -2.00 -3.48 6.83
N VAL A 85 -1.83 -4.27 5.79
CA VAL A 85 -0.68 -5.16 5.61
C VAL A 85 0.06 -4.73 4.36
N ASP A 86 1.36 -4.52 4.50
CA ASP A 86 2.28 -4.19 3.43
C ASP A 86 3.43 -5.19 3.47
N ALA A 87 3.50 -6.03 2.45
CA ALA A 87 4.40 -7.17 2.44
C ALA A 87 4.71 -7.64 1.01
N GLY A 88 5.92 -8.10 0.81
CA GLY A 88 6.39 -8.65 -0.46
C GLY A 88 7.33 -9.82 -0.26
N VAL A 89 7.21 -10.83 -1.12
CA VAL A 89 8.11 -11.98 -1.16
C VAL A 89 9.25 -11.70 -2.11
N GLU A 90 10.47 -11.99 -1.66
CA GLU A 90 11.65 -12.12 -2.50
C GLU A 90 11.75 -13.59 -2.96
N VAL A 91 11.84 -13.81 -4.25
CA VAL A 91 12.05 -15.15 -4.82
C VAL A 91 13.55 -15.49 -4.95
N ASP A 92 13.89 -16.73 -5.31
CA ASP A 92 15.28 -17.22 -5.35
C ASP A 92 16.19 -16.42 -6.30
N SER A 93 15.63 -15.76 -7.30
CA SER A 93 16.35 -14.86 -8.21
C SER A 93 16.60 -13.47 -7.62
N LEU A 94 16.17 -13.22 -6.37
CA LEU A 94 16.22 -11.97 -5.61
C LEU A 94 15.23 -10.89 -6.09
N TYR A 95 14.40 -11.17 -7.10
CA TYR A 95 13.32 -10.25 -7.45
C TYR A 95 12.23 -10.27 -6.39
N THR A 96 11.68 -9.11 -6.10
CA THR A 96 10.69 -8.94 -5.04
C THR A 96 9.34 -8.45 -5.57
N ALA A 97 8.30 -8.65 -4.78
CA ALA A 97 7.01 -7.99 -4.92
C ALA A 97 6.84 -6.95 -3.82
N ASP A 98 5.88 -6.05 -4.03
CA ASP A 98 5.49 -5.02 -3.06
C ASP A 98 3.98 -4.82 -3.15
N ILE A 99 3.25 -5.31 -2.13
CA ILE A 99 1.78 -5.29 -2.14
C ILE A 99 1.26 -4.79 -0.80
N THR A 100 0.49 -3.70 -0.84
CA THR A 100 -0.29 -3.25 0.31
C THR A 100 -1.76 -3.61 0.15
N ARG A 101 -2.38 -4.12 1.21
CA ARG A 101 -3.83 -4.33 1.30
C ARG A 101 -4.35 -3.89 2.66
N THR A 102 -5.51 -3.21 2.64
CA THR A 102 -6.24 -2.83 3.85
C THR A 102 -7.51 -3.67 3.95
N LEU A 103 -7.66 -4.37 5.06
CA LEU A 103 -8.74 -5.33 5.30
C LEU A 103 -9.58 -4.91 6.52
N PRO A 104 -10.92 -5.06 6.46
CA PRO A 104 -11.75 -4.92 7.67
C PRO A 104 -11.60 -6.17 8.53
N VAL A 105 -11.10 -6.02 9.76
CA VAL A 105 -10.86 -7.14 10.69
C VAL A 105 -12.13 -7.97 10.94
N SER A 106 -13.30 -7.33 10.92
CA SER A 106 -14.60 -8.00 11.06
C SER A 106 -15.14 -8.63 9.76
N GLY A 107 -14.36 -8.65 8.68
CA GLY A 107 -14.76 -9.14 7.36
C GLY A 107 -15.75 -8.24 6.61
N ARG A 108 -16.16 -7.11 7.20
CA ARG A 108 -17.06 -6.13 6.58
C ARG A 108 -16.64 -4.71 6.94
N PHE A 109 -16.62 -3.83 5.94
CA PHE A 109 -16.43 -2.41 6.16
C PHE A 109 -17.68 -1.78 6.80
N THR A 110 -17.48 -0.85 7.73
CA THR A 110 -18.49 0.16 8.05
C THR A 110 -18.69 1.12 6.87
N ASP A 111 -19.76 1.91 6.85
CA ASP A 111 -20.00 2.86 5.76
C ASP A 111 -18.86 3.89 5.62
N VAL A 112 -18.32 4.35 6.74
CA VAL A 112 -17.19 5.31 6.74
C VAL A 112 -15.91 4.65 6.21
N GLN A 113 -15.59 3.45 6.69
CA GLN A 113 -14.42 2.69 6.21
C GLN A 113 -14.52 2.42 4.72
N ARG A 114 -15.68 1.96 4.24
CA ARG A 114 -15.94 1.72 2.81
C ARG A 114 -15.75 2.98 1.98
N ARG A 115 -16.32 4.10 2.42
CA ARG A 115 -16.23 5.38 1.73
C ARG A 115 -14.79 5.82 1.54
N VAL A 116 -13.95 5.70 2.58
CA VAL A 116 -12.52 6.05 2.49
C VAL A 116 -11.77 5.03 1.64
N TYR A 117 -12.01 3.74 1.83
CA TYR A 117 -11.39 2.67 1.05
C TYR A 117 -11.64 2.83 -0.46
N GLU A 118 -12.89 3.10 -0.85
CA GLU A 118 -13.27 3.29 -2.26
C GLU A 118 -12.59 4.52 -2.88
N ALA A 119 -12.45 5.62 -2.12
CA ALA A 119 -11.72 6.80 -2.59
C ALA A 119 -10.23 6.52 -2.81
N VAL A 120 -9.59 5.76 -1.92
CA VAL A 120 -8.17 5.38 -2.07
C VAL A 120 -8.01 4.42 -3.26
N ARG A 121 -8.93 3.47 -3.44
CA ARG A 121 -8.93 2.58 -4.59
C ARG A 121 -9.09 3.35 -5.91
N GLU A 122 -10.03 4.29 -5.97
CA GLU A 122 -10.22 5.17 -7.13
C GLU A 122 -8.94 5.97 -7.45
N ALA A 123 -8.26 6.46 -6.42
CA ALA A 123 -6.99 7.17 -6.59
C ALA A 123 -5.88 6.24 -7.15
N ALA A 124 -5.81 5.00 -6.67
CA ALA A 124 -4.86 4.00 -7.18
C ALA A 124 -5.17 3.63 -8.63
N ASP A 125 -6.45 3.42 -8.98
CA ASP A 125 -6.89 3.12 -10.35
C ASP A 125 -6.55 4.29 -11.30
N ALA A 126 -6.77 5.54 -10.88
CA ALA A 126 -6.42 6.74 -11.66
C ALA A 126 -4.89 6.85 -11.88
N ALA A 127 -4.08 6.55 -10.85
CA ALA A 127 -2.63 6.50 -10.97
C ALA A 127 -2.17 5.42 -11.94
N PHE A 128 -2.74 4.22 -11.85
CA PHE A 128 -2.46 3.12 -12.77
C PHE A 128 -2.82 3.47 -14.20
N ASP A 129 -3.96 4.10 -14.42
CA ASP A 129 -4.39 4.55 -15.75
C ASP A 129 -3.49 5.66 -16.32
N ALA A 130 -2.92 6.50 -15.48
CA ALA A 130 -1.96 7.52 -15.88
C ALA A 130 -0.59 6.95 -16.26
N ALA A 131 -0.22 5.78 -15.74
CA ALA A 131 1.08 5.13 -15.99
C ALA A 131 1.14 4.55 -17.40
N ARG A 132 1.51 5.38 -18.38
CA ARG A 132 1.62 5.02 -19.80
C ARG A 132 2.98 5.41 -20.36
N PRO A 133 3.49 4.71 -21.38
CA PRO A 133 4.75 5.10 -22.03
C PRO A 133 4.73 6.56 -22.49
N GLY A 134 5.79 7.29 -22.17
CA GLY A 134 5.96 8.70 -22.55
C GLY A 134 5.32 9.71 -21.58
N VAL A 135 4.63 9.25 -20.56
CA VAL A 135 4.08 10.12 -19.50
C VAL A 135 5.16 10.39 -18.45
N PRO A 136 5.38 11.64 -18.00
CA PRO A 136 6.29 11.92 -16.90
C PRO A 136 5.87 11.17 -15.62
N PHE A 137 6.86 10.61 -14.91
CA PHE A 137 6.61 9.80 -13.70
C PHE A 137 5.75 10.53 -12.65
N ARG A 138 6.00 11.83 -12.47
CA ARG A 138 5.23 12.70 -11.57
C ARG A 138 3.72 12.66 -11.84
N ARG A 139 3.29 12.49 -13.10
CA ARG A 139 1.87 12.48 -13.48
C ARG A 139 1.09 11.35 -12.82
N VAL A 140 1.76 10.24 -12.51
CA VAL A 140 1.15 9.10 -11.78
C VAL A 140 0.70 9.54 -10.39
N HIS A 141 1.58 10.23 -9.65
CA HIS A 141 1.24 10.79 -8.34
C HIS A 141 0.16 11.87 -8.43
N GLU A 142 0.29 12.79 -9.39
CA GLU A 142 -0.69 13.87 -9.58
C GLU A 142 -2.10 13.33 -9.83
N ALA A 143 -2.25 12.27 -10.64
CA ALA A 143 -3.54 11.64 -10.91
C ALA A 143 -4.20 11.10 -9.63
N ALA A 144 -3.44 10.45 -8.76
CA ALA A 144 -3.94 10.01 -7.46
C ALA A 144 -4.35 11.20 -6.57
N MET A 145 -3.53 12.27 -6.55
CA MET A 145 -3.82 13.46 -5.71
C MET A 145 -5.05 14.24 -6.17
N GLU A 146 -5.33 14.27 -7.47
CA GLU A 146 -6.56 14.85 -8.02
C GLU A 146 -7.81 14.18 -7.43
N VAL A 147 -7.82 12.84 -7.37
CA VAL A 147 -8.92 12.08 -6.77
C VAL A 147 -9.01 12.33 -5.26
N ILE A 148 -7.89 12.24 -4.53
CA ILE A 148 -7.86 12.46 -3.08
C ILE A 148 -8.36 13.87 -2.73
N ALA A 149 -7.86 14.91 -3.42
CA ALA A 149 -8.28 16.30 -3.19
C ALA A 149 -9.78 16.47 -3.46
N ALA A 150 -10.30 15.90 -4.54
CA ALA A 150 -11.73 15.95 -4.86
C ALA A 150 -12.58 15.29 -3.77
N ARG A 151 -12.22 14.09 -3.32
CA ARG A 151 -12.97 13.35 -2.30
C ARG A 151 -12.93 14.02 -0.92
N VAL A 152 -11.77 14.49 -0.47
CA VAL A 152 -11.69 15.19 0.83
C VAL A 152 -12.37 16.55 0.80
N ALA A 153 -12.40 17.25 -0.35
CA ALA A 153 -13.19 18.47 -0.54
C ALA A 153 -14.70 18.18 -0.49
N GLU A 154 -15.17 17.16 -1.22
CA GLU A 154 -16.57 16.69 -1.19
C GLU A 154 -17.05 16.37 0.23
N TRP A 155 -16.17 15.80 1.06
CA TRP A 155 -16.47 15.47 2.45
C TRP A 155 -16.41 16.67 3.41
N GLY A 156 -16.10 17.86 2.89
CA GLY A 156 -15.99 19.08 3.71
C GLY A 156 -14.76 19.11 4.62
N LEU A 157 -13.73 18.35 4.29
CA LEU A 157 -12.49 18.23 5.07
C LEU A 157 -11.41 19.22 4.64
N LEU A 158 -11.57 19.90 3.48
CA LEU A 158 -10.67 20.96 3.04
C LEU A 158 -11.25 22.34 3.36
N PRO A 159 -10.42 23.29 3.77
CA PRO A 159 -10.83 24.68 3.95
C PRO A 159 -10.92 25.46 2.62
N VAL A 160 -10.53 24.85 1.52
CA VAL A 160 -10.46 25.41 0.16
C VAL A 160 -11.05 24.39 -0.83
N THR A 161 -11.24 24.80 -2.08
CA THR A 161 -11.66 23.89 -3.15
C THR A 161 -10.56 22.86 -3.48
N ALA A 162 -10.92 21.75 -4.12
CA ALA A 162 -9.95 20.76 -4.58
C ALA A 162 -8.91 21.39 -5.53
N GLN A 163 -9.35 22.28 -6.42
CA GLN A 163 -8.47 22.98 -7.37
C GLN A 163 -7.46 23.88 -6.65
N GLU A 164 -7.87 24.64 -5.67
CA GLU A 164 -6.96 25.46 -4.85
C GLU A 164 -6.01 24.61 -4.03
N ALA A 165 -6.49 23.47 -3.48
CA ALA A 165 -5.65 22.54 -2.74
C ALA A 165 -4.54 21.89 -3.59
N LEU A 166 -4.74 21.76 -4.91
CA LEU A 166 -3.79 21.19 -5.86
C LEU A 166 -2.86 22.25 -6.50
N ASP A 167 -3.11 23.53 -6.26
CA ASP A 167 -2.27 24.59 -6.81
C ASP A 167 -0.81 24.45 -6.36
N ALA A 168 0.13 24.58 -7.29
CA ALA A 168 1.54 24.31 -7.05
C ALA A 168 2.20 25.33 -6.11
N ASP A 169 1.74 26.58 -6.14
CA ASP A 169 2.36 27.71 -5.41
C ASP A 169 1.69 27.97 -4.07
N SER A 170 0.36 27.86 -4.01
CA SER A 170 -0.45 28.22 -2.83
C SER A 170 -1.23 27.05 -2.20
N GLY A 171 -1.25 25.90 -2.86
CA GLY A 171 -1.99 24.70 -2.44
C GLY A 171 -1.24 23.85 -1.41
N GLY A 172 -1.61 22.57 -1.38
CA GLY A 172 -0.97 21.58 -0.51
C GLY A 172 -1.86 21.12 0.66
N GLN A 173 -3.05 21.67 0.84
CA GLN A 173 -3.95 21.33 1.96
C GLN A 173 -4.39 19.86 1.93
N HIS A 174 -4.49 19.23 0.74
CA HIS A 174 -4.78 17.80 0.56
C HIS A 174 -3.67 16.90 1.14
N ARG A 175 -2.43 17.38 1.24
CA ARG A 175 -1.29 16.64 1.81
C ARG A 175 -1.48 16.26 3.28
N ARG A 176 -2.41 16.89 3.99
CA ARG A 176 -2.79 16.47 5.33
C ARG A 176 -3.39 15.07 5.36
N TYR A 177 -3.99 14.63 4.27
CA TYR A 177 -4.66 13.33 4.12
C TYR A 177 -3.85 12.33 3.30
N MET A 178 -2.85 12.80 2.57
CA MET A 178 -1.90 11.97 1.81
C MET A 178 -0.52 12.62 1.88
N VAL A 179 0.34 12.10 2.75
CA VAL A 179 1.57 12.77 3.19
C VAL A 179 2.82 12.38 2.42
N HIS A 180 2.75 11.36 1.55
CA HIS A 180 3.88 10.82 0.82
C HIS A 180 3.64 10.76 -0.70
N GLY A 181 4.70 10.54 -1.48
CA GLY A 181 4.60 10.28 -2.91
C GLY A 181 4.06 8.88 -3.19
N THR A 182 3.56 8.66 -4.41
CA THR A 182 3.11 7.35 -4.88
C THR A 182 4.07 6.80 -5.91
N SER A 183 4.14 5.48 -5.99
CA SER A 183 4.92 4.68 -6.93
C SER A 183 6.44 4.82 -6.80
N HIS A 184 7.11 3.76 -7.16
CA HIS A 184 8.56 3.64 -7.24
C HIS A 184 8.93 2.49 -8.20
N HIS A 185 10.19 2.41 -8.57
CA HIS A 185 10.70 1.25 -9.30
C HIS A 185 10.77 0.04 -8.38
N LEU A 186 10.57 -1.13 -8.96
CA LEU A 186 10.57 -2.42 -8.29
C LEU A 186 11.43 -3.40 -9.11
N GLY A 187 12.23 -4.22 -8.44
CA GLY A 187 13.08 -5.20 -9.09
C GLY A 187 13.72 -6.13 -8.08
N ILE A 188 15.06 -6.15 -8.00
CA ILE A 188 15.81 -6.86 -6.96
C ILE A 188 15.61 -6.17 -5.61
N ASP A 189 15.71 -4.86 -5.59
CA ASP A 189 15.33 -4.07 -4.43
C ASP A 189 13.85 -3.64 -4.51
N VAL A 190 13.16 -3.57 -3.37
CA VAL A 190 11.78 -3.07 -3.31
C VAL A 190 11.68 -1.62 -3.79
N HIS A 191 12.63 -0.78 -3.43
CA HIS A 191 12.83 0.56 -4.00
C HIS A 191 14.06 0.49 -4.92
N ASP A 192 13.85 -0.04 -6.12
CA ASP A 192 14.94 -0.35 -7.03
C ASP A 192 15.46 0.88 -7.78
N CYS A 193 16.71 0.78 -8.25
CA CYS A 193 17.32 1.81 -9.05
C CYS A 193 16.70 1.90 -10.45
N ALA A 194 16.77 3.07 -11.04
CA ALA A 194 16.34 3.30 -12.42
C ALA A 194 17.35 4.15 -13.18
N GLN A 195 17.46 3.88 -14.47
CA GLN A 195 18.14 4.79 -15.40
C GLN A 195 17.19 5.96 -15.75
N ALA A 196 16.80 6.73 -14.73
CA ALA A 196 15.89 7.85 -14.90
C ALA A 196 16.65 9.17 -14.76
N ARG A 197 16.62 9.98 -15.81
CA ARG A 197 17.14 11.35 -15.77
C ARG A 197 16.10 12.25 -15.12
N ARG A 198 16.57 13.37 -14.55
CA ARG A 198 15.68 14.33 -13.86
C ARG A 198 14.52 14.79 -14.76
N GLU A 199 14.76 15.03 -16.04
CA GLU A 199 13.74 15.43 -17.03
C GLU A 199 12.70 14.35 -17.34
N MET A 200 12.90 13.10 -16.91
CA MET A 200 11.92 12.03 -17.04
C MET A 200 10.92 11.98 -15.88
N TYR A 201 11.20 12.73 -14.81
CA TYR A 201 10.30 12.84 -13.65
C TYR A 201 9.36 14.02 -13.75
N TYR A 202 9.69 15.07 -14.51
CA TYR A 202 8.98 16.35 -14.57
C TYR A 202 8.51 16.68 -15.97
#